data_16ceb807b509b1f2314b84602223881d
#
_entry.id   16ceb807b509b1f2314b84602223881d
#
_cell.length_a   1.000
_cell.length_b   1.000
_cell.length_c   1.000
_cell.angle_alpha   90.00
_cell.angle_beta   90.00
_cell.angle_gamma   90.00
#
_symmetry.space_group_name_H-M   'P 1'
#
loop_
_entity.id
_entity.type
_entity.pdbx_description
1 polymer ?
#
loop_
_entity_poly.entity_id
_entity_poly.type
_entity_poly.pdbx_seq_one_letter_code
_entity_poly.pdbx_strand_id
1 'polypeptide(L)'
;MRWLLGALWCVASLAAQALEFRSVSAEAAVLYDAPSVQSRKIFILSRYYPVEIIVALDTWAKVRDTTGALAWVETSKLTPRRTVLVIVPVAEIRGQPDAGAPLVFKAERDVALELVEIVSGGWIKVKHRDGQSGFVPMKEVWGI
;
A
#
# COMPACT_ATOMS: atom_id res chain seq x y z
N MET A 1 59.91 12.90 -11.36
CA MET A 1 58.68 12.33 -11.94
C MET A 1 57.87 11.70 -10.82
N ARG A 2 56.83 12.36 -10.41
CA ARG A 2 55.94 11.83 -9.35
C ARG A 2 54.61 11.50 -10.03
N TRP A 3 54.29 10.21 -10.12
CA TRP A 3 53.01 9.73 -10.64
C TRP A 3 51.99 9.74 -9.49
N LEU A 4 51.03 10.61 -9.55
CA LEU A 4 49.83 10.60 -8.67
C LEU A 4 48.78 9.69 -9.31
N LEU A 5 48.63 8.49 -8.77
CA LEU A 5 47.50 7.60 -9.06
C LEU A 5 46.31 8.10 -8.27
N GLY A 6 45.42 8.82 -8.95
CA GLY A 6 44.10 9.17 -8.43
C GLY A 6 43.20 7.94 -8.41
N ALA A 7 42.94 7.42 -7.23
CA ALA A 7 41.93 6.37 -7.06
C ALA A 7 40.52 7.01 -7.20
N LEU A 8 39.87 6.72 -8.31
CA LEU A 8 38.46 7.11 -8.53
C LEU A 8 37.57 6.18 -7.68
N TRP A 9 37.08 6.69 -6.56
CA TRP A 9 36.09 5.98 -5.77
C TRP A 9 34.73 6.17 -6.47
N CYS A 10 34.29 5.11 -7.18
CA CYS A 10 32.90 5.01 -7.60
C CYS A 10 32.02 4.77 -6.36
N VAL A 11 31.39 5.83 -5.87
CA VAL A 11 30.32 5.72 -4.90
C VAL A 11 29.09 5.22 -5.67
N ALA A 12 28.82 3.92 -5.60
CA ALA A 12 27.58 3.37 -6.08
C ALA A 12 26.48 3.82 -5.11
N SER A 13 25.72 4.85 -5.50
CA SER A 13 24.51 5.24 -4.80
C SER A 13 23.49 4.11 -4.96
N LEU A 14 23.30 3.30 -3.92
CA LEU A 14 22.14 2.45 -3.84
C LEU A 14 20.92 3.41 -3.69
N ALA A 15 20.23 3.66 -4.80
CA ALA A 15 18.94 4.30 -4.75
C ALA A 15 17.99 3.35 -4.00
N ALA A 16 17.62 3.73 -2.77
CA ALA A 16 16.56 3.04 -2.05
C ALA A 16 15.29 3.18 -2.90
N GLN A 17 14.78 2.06 -3.44
CA GLN A 17 13.51 2.06 -4.16
C GLN A 17 12.41 2.33 -3.15
N ALA A 18 11.69 3.44 -3.32
CA ALA A 18 10.49 3.73 -2.57
C ALA A 18 9.45 2.64 -2.84
N LEU A 19 8.73 2.20 -1.79
CA LEU A 19 7.62 1.26 -1.91
C LEU A 19 6.55 1.88 -2.80
N GLU A 20 6.06 1.11 -3.78
CA GLU A 20 4.98 1.52 -4.66
C GLU A 20 3.72 0.73 -4.29
N PHE A 21 2.66 1.44 -3.96
CA PHE A 21 1.36 0.86 -3.69
C PHE A 21 0.34 1.27 -4.73
N ARG A 22 -0.57 0.36 -5.04
CA ARG A 22 -1.79 0.59 -5.81
C ARG A 22 -2.96 -0.04 -5.08
N SER A 23 -4.16 0.19 -5.54
CA SER A 23 -5.34 -0.47 -4.99
C SER A 23 -6.17 -1.13 -6.09
N VAL A 24 -7.00 -2.08 -5.69
CA VAL A 24 -7.91 -2.77 -6.58
C VAL A 24 -9.03 -1.83 -7.01
N SER A 25 -9.20 -1.63 -8.32
CA SER A 25 -10.26 -0.78 -8.90
C SER A 25 -11.50 -1.56 -9.29
N ALA A 26 -11.37 -2.84 -9.61
CA ALA A 26 -12.49 -3.72 -9.92
C ALA A 26 -13.24 -4.15 -8.66
N GLU A 27 -14.46 -4.65 -8.79
CA GLU A 27 -15.20 -5.20 -7.64
C GLU A 27 -14.47 -6.36 -6.98
N ALA A 28 -13.82 -7.19 -7.79
CA ALA A 28 -12.95 -8.25 -7.36
C ALA A 28 -11.80 -8.40 -8.35
N ALA A 29 -10.61 -8.65 -7.83
CA ALA A 29 -9.43 -8.98 -8.62
C ALA A 29 -8.95 -10.37 -8.25
N VAL A 30 -8.82 -11.24 -9.24
CA VAL A 30 -8.24 -12.57 -9.05
C VAL A 30 -6.72 -12.45 -9.11
N LEU A 31 -6.03 -13.07 -8.17
CA LEU A 31 -4.59 -13.17 -8.11
C LEU A 31 -4.16 -14.60 -8.49
N TYR A 32 -3.09 -14.69 -9.27
CA TYR A 32 -2.60 -15.92 -9.87
C TYR A 32 -1.17 -16.23 -9.43
N ASP A 33 -0.75 -17.48 -9.55
CA ASP A 33 0.63 -17.88 -9.24
C ASP A 33 1.64 -17.57 -10.37
N ALA A 34 1.16 -17.19 -11.56
CA ALA A 34 1.96 -16.76 -12.69
C ALA A 34 1.23 -15.67 -13.49
N PRO A 35 1.94 -14.88 -14.32
CA PRO A 35 1.31 -13.81 -15.11
C PRO A 35 0.54 -14.35 -16.32
N SER A 36 -0.50 -15.15 -16.04
CA SER A 36 -1.37 -15.77 -17.04
C SER A 36 -2.72 -16.12 -16.41
N VAL A 37 -3.82 -15.86 -17.12
CA VAL A 37 -5.17 -16.24 -16.70
C VAL A 37 -5.39 -17.76 -16.69
N GLN A 38 -4.52 -18.54 -17.34
CA GLN A 38 -4.54 -20.00 -17.34
C GLN A 38 -3.76 -20.59 -16.17
N SER A 39 -3.01 -19.79 -15.44
CA SER A 39 -2.33 -20.24 -14.24
C SER A 39 -3.29 -20.42 -13.07
N ARG A 40 -2.79 -20.99 -11.98
CA ARG A 40 -3.62 -21.28 -10.81
C ARG A 40 -4.06 -19.98 -10.12
N LYS A 41 -5.35 -19.88 -9.87
CA LYS A 41 -5.93 -18.82 -9.05
C LYS A 41 -5.64 -19.09 -7.58
N ILE A 42 -5.11 -18.13 -6.86
CA ILE A 42 -4.71 -18.30 -5.45
C ILE A 42 -5.44 -17.40 -4.48
N PHE A 43 -5.82 -16.18 -4.90
CA PHE A 43 -6.56 -15.24 -4.06
C PHE A 43 -7.58 -14.46 -4.87
N ILE A 44 -8.55 -13.89 -4.15
CA ILE A 44 -9.45 -12.85 -4.67
C ILE A 44 -9.37 -11.67 -3.71
N LEU A 45 -9.08 -10.49 -4.23
CA LEU A 45 -9.06 -9.25 -3.47
C LEU A 45 -10.25 -8.38 -3.85
N SER A 46 -10.88 -7.79 -2.85
CA SER A 46 -12.01 -6.87 -3.02
C SER A 46 -11.56 -5.50 -3.49
N ARG A 47 -12.50 -4.71 -4.01
CA ARG A 47 -12.27 -3.31 -4.36
C ARG A 47 -11.66 -2.54 -3.19
N TYR A 48 -10.77 -1.62 -3.50
CA TYR A 48 -9.99 -0.77 -2.57
C TYR A 48 -8.87 -1.48 -1.81
N TYR A 49 -8.73 -2.79 -1.91
CA TYR A 49 -7.63 -3.49 -1.23
C TYR A 49 -6.27 -2.96 -1.74
N PRO A 50 -5.37 -2.50 -0.84
CA PRO A 50 -4.05 -2.04 -1.23
C PRO A 50 -3.13 -3.21 -1.54
N VAL A 51 -2.27 -3.04 -2.53
CA VAL A 51 -1.21 -4.00 -2.89
C VAL A 51 0.10 -3.26 -3.10
N GLU A 52 1.20 -3.87 -2.68
CA GLU A 52 2.54 -3.38 -2.97
C GLU A 52 3.01 -3.96 -4.31
N ILE A 53 3.47 -3.10 -5.21
CA ILE A 53 3.99 -3.52 -6.52
C ILE A 53 5.44 -3.99 -6.35
N ILE A 54 5.70 -5.25 -6.66
CA ILE A 54 7.03 -5.86 -6.62
C ILE A 54 7.66 -5.87 -8.01
N VAL A 55 6.90 -6.29 -9.03
CA VAL A 55 7.32 -6.28 -10.44
C VAL A 55 6.17 -5.75 -11.27
N ALA A 56 6.44 -4.76 -12.13
CA ALA A 56 5.50 -4.25 -13.09
C ALA A 56 5.88 -4.71 -14.49
N LEU A 57 5.06 -5.54 -15.10
CA LEU A 57 5.09 -5.88 -16.52
C LEU A 57 4.04 -5.03 -17.24
N ASP A 58 3.93 -5.19 -18.55
CA ASP A 58 3.03 -4.37 -19.38
C ASP A 58 1.55 -4.55 -18.96
N THR A 59 1.08 -5.80 -18.87
CA THR A 59 -0.32 -6.13 -18.56
C THR A 59 -0.50 -6.88 -17.23
N TRP A 60 0.60 -7.20 -16.55
CA TRP A 60 0.62 -7.94 -15.29
C TRP A 60 1.51 -7.24 -14.27
N ALA A 61 1.15 -7.37 -13.00
CA ALA A 61 1.97 -6.94 -11.88
C ALA A 61 2.10 -8.06 -10.86
N LYS A 62 3.32 -8.29 -10.37
CA LYS A 62 3.54 -9.10 -9.18
C LYS A 62 3.37 -8.22 -7.97
N VAL A 63 2.51 -8.62 -7.06
CA VAL A 63 2.14 -7.82 -5.89
C VAL A 63 2.34 -8.59 -4.60
N ARG A 64 2.51 -7.86 -3.52
CA ARG A 64 2.51 -8.38 -2.15
C ARG A 64 1.27 -7.87 -1.43
N ASP A 65 0.60 -8.76 -0.71
CA ASP A 65 -0.52 -8.42 0.16
C ASP A 65 -0.06 -8.14 1.60
N THR A 66 -0.99 -7.85 2.51
CA THR A 66 -0.70 -7.56 3.92
C THR A 66 -0.08 -8.73 4.67
N THR A 67 -0.24 -9.95 4.20
CA THR A 67 0.32 -11.18 4.81
C THR A 67 1.76 -11.43 4.37
N GLY A 68 2.26 -10.69 3.37
CA GLY A 68 3.53 -10.92 2.73
C GLY A 68 3.48 -11.89 1.57
N ALA A 69 2.32 -12.44 1.24
CA ALA A 69 2.13 -13.35 0.12
C ALA A 69 2.31 -12.63 -1.22
N LEU A 70 2.98 -13.29 -2.16
CA LEU A 70 3.23 -12.79 -3.51
C LEU A 70 2.30 -13.47 -4.51
N ALA A 71 1.77 -12.70 -5.44
CA ALA A 71 0.90 -13.20 -6.49
C ALA A 71 0.90 -12.24 -7.69
N TRP A 72 0.34 -12.70 -8.80
CA TRP A 72 0.22 -11.91 -10.02
C TRP A 72 -1.22 -11.45 -10.24
N VAL A 73 -1.38 -10.22 -10.65
CA VAL A 73 -2.68 -9.61 -10.98
C VAL A 73 -2.59 -8.86 -12.30
N GLU A 74 -3.68 -8.85 -13.05
CA GLU A 74 -3.77 -8.02 -14.26
C GLU A 74 -3.72 -6.53 -13.86
N THR A 75 -2.85 -5.75 -14.50
CA THR A 75 -2.69 -4.31 -14.21
C THR A 75 -3.98 -3.53 -14.45
N SER A 76 -4.84 -4.00 -15.35
CA SER A 76 -6.16 -3.39 -15.60
C SER A 76 -7.11 -3.44 -14.39
N LYS A 77 -6.83 -4.28 -13.40
CA LYS A 77 -7.60 -4.39 -12.16
C LYS A 77 -7.12 -3.46 -11.05
N LEU A 78 -6.06 -2.71 -11.31
CA LEU A 78 -5.41 -1.81 -10.34
C LEU A 78 -5.58 -0.35 -10.74
N THR A 79 -5.51 0.52 -9.74
CA THR A 79 -5.50 1.98 -9.89
C THR A 79 -4.38 2.58 -9.03
N PRO A 80 -3.77 3.71 -9.45
CA PRO A 80 -2.81 4.44 -8.62
C PRO A 80 -3.41 5.03 -7.34
N ARG A 81 -4.73 5.03 -7.19
CA ARG A 81 -5.40 5.54 -5.99
C ARG A 81 -4.89 4.84 -4.75
N ARG A 82 -4.46 5.63 -3.76
CA ARG A 82 -3.87 5.11 -2.54
C ARG A 82 -4.96 4.77 -1.53
N THR A 83 -4.90 3.56 -1.03
CA THR A 83 -5.71 3.10 0.09
C THR A 83 -4.81 2.48 1.15
N VAL A 84 -5.34 2.32 2.35
CA VAL A 84 -4.70 1.60 3.46
C VAL A 84 -5.67 0.58 4.02
N LEU A 85 -5.15 -0.49 4.55
CA LEU A 85 -5.93 -1.56 5.17
C LEU A 85 -5.73 -1.54 6.69
N VAL A 86 -6.81 -1.59 7.44
CA VAL A 86 -6.75 -1.69 8.90
C VAL A 86 -6.20 -3.06 9.30
N ILE A 87 -5.15 -3.08 10.12
CA ILE A 87 -4.45 -4.31 10.54
C ILE A 87 -4.58 -4.61 12.04
N VAL A 88 -5.29 -3.80 12.77
CA VAL A 88 -5.65 -4.03 14.18
C VAL A 88 -7.10 -4.50 14.27
N PRO A 89 -7.54 -5.13 15.37
CA PRO A 89 -8.93 -5.59 15.51
C PRO A 89 -9.96 -4.49 15.27
N VAL A 90 -9.74 -3.31 15.85
CA VAL A 90 -10.57 -2.11 15.64
C VAL A 90 -9.66 -0.89 15.68
N ALA A 91 -9.69 -0.10 14.61
CA ALA A 91 -9.05 1.22 14.55
C ALA A 91 -10.08 2.29 14.92
N GLU A 92 -9.67 3.25 15.73
CA GLU A 92 -10.47 4.42 16.09
C GLU A 92 -10.02 5.62 15.27
N ILE A 93 -10.90 6.08 14.38
CA ILE A 93 -10.63 7.23 13.52
C ILE A 93 -11.15 8.48 14.24
N ARG A 94 -10.23 9.41 14.47
CA ARG A 94 -10.45 10.59 15.31
C ARG A 94 -10.51 11.88 14.50
N GLY A 95 -11.10 12.93 15.07
CA GLY A 95 -11.28 14.22 14.40
C GLY A 95 -9.99 15.01 14.24
N GLN A 96 -8.95 14.68 14.99
CA GLN A 96 -7.61 15.31 14.95
C GLN A 96 -6.55 14.23 15.14
N PRO A 97 -5.30 14.46 14.71
CA PRO A 97 -4.19 13.50 14.89
C PRO A 97 -3.69 13.47 16.32
N ASP A 98 -4.54 13.11 17.23
CA ASP A 98 -4.31 13.06 18.67
C ASP A 98 -5.18 11.97 19.30
N ALA A 99 -4.59 11.15 20.16
CA ALA A 99 -5.28 10.07 20.85
C ALA A 99 -6.44 10.56 21.76
N GLY A 100 -6.40 11.79 22.22
CA GLY A 100 -7.46 12.42 23.01
C GLY A 100 -8.56 13.11 22.19
N ALA A 101 -8.44 13.18 20.88
CA ALA A 101 -9.41 13.83 20.01
C ALA A 101 -10.74 13.04 19.96
N PRO A 102 -11.87 13.70 19.61
CA PRO A 102 -13.16 13.05 19.48
C PRO A 102 -13.14 11.92 18.46
N LEU A 103 -13.80 10.81 18.79
CA LEU A 103 -14.01 9.70 17.86
C LEU A 103 -14.97 10.11 16.76
N VAL A 104 -14.60 9.85 15.50
CA VAL A 104 -15.48 10.05 14.33
C VAL A 104 -16.16 8.74 13.95
N PHE A 105 -15.37 7.68 13.72
CA PHE A 105 -15.89 6.34 13.45
C PHE A 105 -14.85 5.28 13.83
N LYS A 106 -15.29 4.03 13.87
CA LYS A 106 -14.44 2.86 14.06
C LYS A 106 -14.37 2.04 12.78
N ALA A 107 -13.23 1.46 12.50
CA ALA A 107 -13.03 0.55 11.39
C ALA A 107 -12.40 -0.75 11.88
N GLU A 108 -13.03 -1.86 11.56
CA GLU A 108 -12.55 -3.19 11.91
C GLU A 108 -11.38 -3.61 11.02
N ARG A 109 -10.69 -4.68 11.43
CA ARG A 109 -9.62 -5.31 10.64
C ARG A 109 -10.11 -5.59 9.22
N ASP A 110 -9.21 -5.40 8.25
CA ASP A 110 -9.43 -5.61 6.81
C ASP A 110 -10.37 -4.59 6.13
N VAL A 111 -10.81 -3.58 6.85
CA VAL A 111 -11.48 -2.43 6.21
C VAL A 111 -10.45 -1.61 5.46
N ALA A 112 -10.72 -1.33 4.18
CA ALA A 112 -9.91 -0.44 3.35
C ALA A 112 -10.42 1.00 3.45
N LEU A 113 -9.47 1.92 3.66
CA LEU A 113 -9.73 3.36 3.76
C LEU A 113 -8.89 4.09 2.72
N GLU A 114 -9.44 5.16 2.15
CA GLU A 114 -8.69 6.03 1.25
C GLU A 114 -7.62 6.80 2.04
N LEU A 115 -6.38 6.80 1.56
CA LEU A 115 -5.32 7.62 2.11
C LEU A 115 -5.45 9.03 1.56
N VAL A 116 -5.79 9.99 2.42
CA VAL A 116 -5.96 11.38 2.02
C VAL A 116 -4.66 12.16 2.18
N GLU A 117 -3.99 12.01 3.33
CA GLU A 117 -2.81 12.79 3.69
C GLU A 117 -1.99 12.05 4.73
N ILE A 118 -0.66 12.12 4.61
CA ILE A 118 0.27 11.73 5.65
C ILE A 118 0.61 12.98 6.45
N VAL A 119 0.36 12.94 7.76
CA VAL A 119 0.63 14.07 8.65
C VAL A 119 1.78 13.75 9.61
N SER A 120 2.31 14.77 10.27
CA SER A 120 3.41 14.61 11.22
C SER A 120 2.99 13.82 12.46
N GLY A 121 3.98 13.25 13.18
CA GLY A 121 3.74 12.58 14.45
C GLY A 121 3.22 11.14 14.33
N GLY A 122 3.35 10.50 13.15
CA GLY A 122 2.95 9.11 12.94
C GLY A 122 1.46 8.91 12.72
N TRP A 123 0.77 9.92 12.22
CA TRP A 123 -0.66 9.89 11.88
C TRP A 123 -0.88 10.04 10.39
N ILE A 124 -2.03 9.53 9.93
CA ILE A 124 -2.53 9.75 8.57
C ILE A 124 -3.99 10.19 8.62
N LYS A 125 -4.39 10.95 7.61
CA LYS A 125 -5.79 11.24 7.35
C LYS A 125 -6.34 10.23 6.37
N VAL A 126 -7.47 9.65 6.72
CA VAL A 126 -8.17 8.64 5.91
C VAL A 126 -9.62 9.03 5.69
N LYS A 127 -10.22 8.45 4.66
CA LYS A 127 -11.62 8.63 4.32
C LYS A 127 -12.27 7.29 4.02
N HIS A 128 -13.39 7.02 4.64
CA HIS A 128 -14.23 5.87 4.32
C HIS A 128 -15.08 6.17 3.08
N ARG A 129 -15.45 5.14 2.33
CA ARG A 129 -16.28 5.25 1.13
C ARG A 129 -17.66 5.88 1.38
N ASP A 130 -18.16 5.87 2.62
CA ASP A 130 -19.40 6.54 3.03
C ASP A 130 -19.25 8.06 3.18
N GLY A 131 -18.02 8.60 3.04
CA GLY A 131 -17.71 10.02 3.13
C GLY A 131 -17.16 10.49 4.47
N GLN A 132 -17.19 9.68 5.52
CA GLN A 132 -16.57 10.02 6.80
C GLN A 132 -15.06 10.04 6.69
N SER A 133 -14.41 11.02 7.29
CA SER A 133 -12.96 11.15 7.29
C SER A 133 -12.42 11.49 8.69
N GLY A 134 -11.16 11.19 8.91
CA GLY A 134 -10.49 11.49 10.16
C GLY A 134 -9.08 10.94 10.18
N PHE A 135 -8.49 10.87 11.36
CA PHE A 135 -7.09 10.54 11.57
C PHE A 135 -6.93 9.22 12.31
N VAL A 136 -5.93 8.44 11.90
CA VAL A 136 -5.57 7.16 12.49
C VAL A 136 -4.05 7.05 12.58
N PRO A 137 -3.50 6.38 13.62
CA PRO A 137 -2.07 6.13 13.68
C PRO A 137 -1.59 5.25 12.51
N MET A 138 -0.45 5.61 11.92
CA MET A 138 0.16 4.84 10.81
C MET A 138 0.38 3.37 11.15
N LYS A 139 0.72 3.08 12.42
CA LYS A 139 1.00 1.72 12.90
C LYS A 139 -0.22 0.80 12.90
N GLU A 140 -1.43 1.34 12.77
CA GLU A 140 -2.67 0.56 12.78
C GLU A 140 -3.16 0.20 11.38
N VAL A 141 -2.44 0.65 10.34
CA VAL A 141 -2.76 0.39 8.94
C VAL A 141 -1.56 -0.11 8.15
N TRP A 142 -1.85 -0.71 7.00
CA TRP A 142 -0.86 -1.16 6.03
C TRP A 142 -1.16 -0.53 4.65
N GLY A 143 -0.12 -0.20 3.89
CA GLY A 143 -0.26 0.36 2.54
C GLY A 143 0.41 1.72 2.35
N ILE A 144 1.33 2.09 3.25
CA ILE A 144 2.06 3.36 3.22
C ILE A 144 3.51 3.14 2.83
#